data_97d36a0eb99057c71a7c16f001a3e271
#
_entry.id   97d36a0eb99057c71a7c16f001a3e271
#
_cell.length_a   1.000
_cell.length_b   1.000
_cell.length_c   1.000
_cell.angle_alpha   90.00
_cell.angle_beta   90.00
_cell.angle_gamma   90.00
#
_symmetry.space_group_name_H-M   'P 1'
#
loop_
_entity.id
_entity.type
_entity.pdbx_description
1 polymer ?
#
loop_
_entity_poly.entity_id
_entity_poly.type
_entity_poly.pdbx_seq_one_letter_code
_entity_poly.pdbx_strand_id
1 'polypeptide(L)'
;MRKVMTFVGTRPELIKMSRVIAELDRQVQHVLVHSGQNYDFELNQVFFDDLGIRKPDHFLGVSGETAAKVIADVISKADDVLALERPEAILFYGDTNSCLAVIAAKRRKIPVFHLEAGNRCFDERVPEELNRKVLDHLSDINLVLSEHARRYLIAEGIRPETIIKTGSHMGEVLDHARPKIEASDVLRRTGLESGRFFVVSAHREETVDTPERLRDLVGTLRAVAAEWRMPVVVSTHPRTRKRLEALGEPVEDPLIRFMAPFGFNDYVKLQLESFCILSDSGTITEEASLLNLPAVTIRDAHERPEGMDVGTLIMCGLKQEQVLDAIRVVTRQHDRRQRVFPLVKDYDVGPVSKKVVRIVLSYIDYVNRTVWRRADA
;
A
#
# COMPACT_ATOMS: atom_id res chain seq x y z
N MET A 1 -4.65 15.16 -27.37
CA MET A 1 -4.84 14.73 -25.95
C MET A 1 -3.50 14.12 -25.52
N ARG A 2 -2.95 14.49 -24.34
CA ARG A 2 -1.67 13.96 -23.85
C ARG A 2 -1.75 12.46 -23.63
N LYS A 3 -0.67 11.73 -23.95
CA LYS A 3 -0.55 10.28 -23.69
C LYS A 3 0.22 10.05 -22.41
N VAL A 4 -0.45 9.49 -21.39
CA VAL A 4 0.11 9.27 -20.05
C VAL A 4 0.06 7.80 -19.72
N MET A 5 1.17 7.25 -19.20
CA MET A 5 1.26 5.84 -18.79
C MET A 5 1.25 5.74 -17.26
N THR A 6 0.52 4.77 -16.73
CA THR A 6 0.62 4.35 -15.32
C THR A 6 1.20 2.95 -15.26
N PHE A 7 2.19 2.76 -14.38
CA PHE A 7 2.87 1.49 -14.18
C PHE A 7 2.60 0.97 -12.77
N VAL A 8 2.00 -0.21 -12.64
CA VAL A 8 1.64 -0.85 -11.37
C VAL A 8 2.06 -2.32 -11.39
N GLY A 9 2.23 -2.93 -10.21
CA GLY A 9 2.67 -4.32 -10.13
C GLY A 9 2.03 -5.12 -9.00
N THR A 10 1.42 -4.47 -8.03
CA THR A 10 0.88 -5.12 -6.83
C THR A 10 -0.52 -4.64 -6.47
N ARG A 11 -1.20 -5.41 -5.62
CA ARG A 11 -2.54 -5.06 -5.13
C ARG A 11 -2.60 -3.73 -4.38
N PRO A 12 -1.69 -3.42 -3.43
CA PRO A 12 -1.71 -2.11 -2.78
C PRO A 12 -1.60 -0.94 -3.74
N GLU A 13 -0.77 -1.06 -4.77
CA GLU A 13 -0.65 -0.04 -5.82
C GLU A 13 -1.96 0.13 -6.59
N LEU A 14 -2.61 -0.97 -7.01
CA LEU A 14 -3.90 -0.94 -7.68
C LEU A 14 -4.98 -0.29 -6.82
N ILE A 15 -5.08 -0.66 -5.53
CA ILE A 15 -6.05 -0.08 -4.60
C ILE A 15 -5.86 1.44 -4.54
N LYS A 16 -4.67 1.89 -4.23
CA LYS A 16 -4.37 3.32 -4.04
C LYS A 16 -4.47 4.12 -5.33
N MET A 17 -4.10 3.52 -6.46
CA MET A 17 -4.19 4.16 -7.78
C MET A 17 -5.58 4.11 -8.42
N SER A 18 -6.52 3.35 -7.88
CA SER A 18 -7.81 3.09 -8.52
C SER A 18 -8.55 4.36 -8.96
N ARG A 19 -8.54 5.40 -8.13
CA ARG A 19 -9.22 6.67 -8.45
C ARG A 19 -8.40 7.53 -9.41
N VAL A 20 -7.07 7.49 -9.30
CA VAL A 20 -6.17 8.17 -10.25
C VAL A 20 -6.28 7.55 -11.63
N ILE A 21 -6.28 6.21 -11.73
CA ILE A 21 -6.50 5.48 -12.99
C ILE A 21 -7.83 5.89 -13.62
N ALA A 22 -8.93 5.86 -12.85
CA ALA A 22 -10.24 6.23 -13.35
C ALA A 22 -10.32 7.70 -13.80
N GLU A 23 -9.59 8.62 -13.19
CA GLU A 23 -9.55 10.01 -13.60
C GLU A 23 -8.66 10.21 -14.84
N LEU A 24 -7.52 9.54 -14.93
CA LEU A 24 -6.66 9.55 -16.12
C LEU A 24 -7.41 9.00 -17.35
N ASP A 25 -8.14 7.89 -17.19
CA ASP A 25 -8.95 7.29 -18.29
C ASP A 25 -9.98 8.28 -18.87
N ARG A 26 -10.46 9.23 -18.06
CA ARG A 26 -11.42 10.26 -18.50
C ARG A 26 -10.76 11.47 -19.15
N GLN A 27 -9.53 11.80 -18.77
CA GLN A 27 -8.94 13.12 -19.08
C GLN A 27 -7.81 13.08 -20.11
N VAL A 28 -7.17 11.90 -20.31
CA VAL A 28 -5.99 11.76 -21.18
C VAL A 28 -6.08 10.48 -22.01
N GLN A 29 -5.19 10.32 -22.99
CA GLN A 29 -4.94 9.01 -23.59
C GLN A 29 -4.13 8.19 -22.60
N HIS A 30 -4.82 7.41 -21.78
CA HIS A 30 -4.22 6.67 -20.68
C HIS A 30 -3.81 5.26 -21.08
N VAL A 31 -2.57 4.88 -20.78
CA VAL A 31 -2.03 3.53 -20.94
C VAL A 31 -1.75 2.94 -19.56
N LEU A 32 -2.44 1.87 -19.20
CA LEU A 32 -2.26 1.14 -17.95
C LEU A 32 -1.38 -0.09 -18.17
N VAL A 33 -0.23 -0.14 -17.50
CA VAL A 33 0.72 -1.27 -17.58
C VAL A 33 0.78 -1.96 -16.21
N HIS A 34 0.64 -3.28 -16.22
CA HIS A 34 0.81 -4.13 -15.03
C HIS A 34 2.04 -5.01 -15.19
N SER A 35 2.99 -4.95 -14.25
CA SER A 35 4.22 -5.75 -14.32
C SER A 35 3.98 -7.25 -14.23
N GLY A 36 2.94 -7.67 -13.54
CA GLY A 36 2.63 -9.09 -13.33
C GLY A 36 3.48 -9.76 -12.26
N GLN A 37 4.23 -9.00 -11.48
CA GLN A 37 5.00 -9.55 -10.37
C GLN A 37 4.05 -10.21 -9.33
N ASN A 38 4.30 -11.48 -9.01
CA ASN A 38 3.47 -12.28 -8.09
C ASN A 38 1.98 -12.36 -8.48
N TYR A 39 1.69 -12.42 -9.78
CA TYR A 39 0.33 -12.45 -10.30
C TYR A 39 -0.32 -13.81 -10.14
N ASP A 40 -1.30 -13.89 -9.27
CA ASP A 40 -2.33 -14.94 -9.27
C ASP A 40 -3.59 -14.34 -9.89
N PHE A 41 -4.00 -14.86 -11.05
CA PHE A 41 -5.09 -14.28 -11.87
C PHE A 41 -6.41 -14.19 -11.09
N GLU A 42 -6.78 -15.26 -10.38
CA GLU A 42 -8.05 -15.32 -9.65
C GLU A 42 -8.10 -14.34 -8.49
N LEU A 43 -7.00 -14.21 -7.76
CA LEU A 43 -6.90 -13.26 -6.64
C LEU A 43 -6.86 -11.79 -7.09
N ASN A 44 -6.38 -11.51 -8.30
CA ASN A 44 -6.29 -10.13 -8.79
C ASN A 44 -7.56 -9.68 -9.51
N GLN A 45 -8.30 -10.55 -10.21
CA GLN A 45 -9.53 -10.19 -10.90
C GLN A 45 -10.57 -9.60 -9.92
N VAL A 46 -10.70 -10.17 -8.72
CA VAL A 46 -11.59 -9.65 -7.67
C VAL A 46 -11.28 -8.20 -7.32
N PHE A 47 -10.01 -7.82 -7.29
CA PHE A 47 -9.62 -6.42 -6.99
C PHE A 47 -9.93 -5.47 -8.12
N PHE A 48 -9.77 -5.88 -9.38
CA PHE A 48 -10.17 -5.06 -10.53
C PHE A 48 -11.68 -4.79 -10.51
N ASP A 49 -12.49 -5.82 -10.23
CA ASP A 49 -13.95 -5.73 -10.18
C ASP A 49 -14.42 -4.92 -8.97
N ASP A 50 -13.83 -5.15 -7.80
CA ASP A 50 -14.14 -4.41 -6.55
C ASP A 50 -13.89 -2.91 -6.70
N LEU A 51 -12.75 -2.54 -7.28
CA LEU A 51 -12.30 -1.17 -7.42
C LEU A 51 -12.80 -0.48 -8.69
N GLY A 52 -13.44 -1.22 -9.60
CA GLY A 52 -13.90 -0.71 -10.89
C GLY A 52 -12.75 -0.23 -11.78
N ILE A 53 -11.63 -0.96 -11.77
CA ILE A 53 -10.48 -0.69 -12.63
C ILE A 53 -10.61 -1.54 -13.90
N ARG A 54 -10.38 -0.92 -15.06
CA ARG A 54 -10.33 -1.65 -16.33
C ARG A 54 -9.12 -2.59 -16.42
N LYS A 55 -9.16 -3.54 -17.33
CA LYS A 55 -8.00 -4.39 -17.62
C LYS A 55 -6.81 -3.53 -18.07
N PRO A 56 -5.57 -3.89 -17.67
CA PRO A 56 -4.36 -3.25 -18.18
C PRO A 56 -4.26 -3.40 -19.71
N ASP A 57 -3.73 -2.36 -20.36
CA ASP A 57 -3.43 -2.41 -21.79
C ASP A 57 -2.25 -3.35 -22.06
N HIS A 58 -1.28 -3.39 -21.12
CA HIS A 58 -0.14 -4.30 -21.17
C HIS A 58 0.02 -5.04 -19.86
N PHE A 59 0.19 -6.36 -19.96
CA PHE A 59 0.54 -7.23 -18.86
C PHE A 59 1.89 -7.89 -19.14
N LEU A 60 2.92 -7.53 -18.35
CA LEU A 60 4.30 -7.88 -18.68
C LEU A 60 4.70 -9.32 -18.28
N GLY A 61 4.01 -9.92 -17.31
CA GLY A 61 4.35 -11.25 -16.82
C GLY A 61 5.80 -11.35 -16.34
N VAL A 62 6.21 -10.38 -15.51
CA VAL A 62 7.57 -10.31 -14.97
C VAL A 62 7.85 -11.51 -14.07
N SER A 63 8.99 -12.14 -14.27
CA SER A 63 9.41 -13.32 -13.53
C SER A 63 10.93 -13.35 -13.31
N GLY A 64 11.39 -14.11 -12.31
CA GLY A 64 12.80 -14.32 -12.05
C GLY A 64 13.03 -15.14 -10.78
N GLU A 65 14.09 -15.90 -10.76
CA GLU A 65 14.48 -16.77 -9.61
C GLU A 65 15.04 -15.96 -8.43
N THR A 66 15.51 -14.75 -8.69
CA THR A 66 16.07 -13.84 -7.69
C THR A 66 15.50 -12.43 -7.87
N ALA A 67 15.54 -11.62 -6.82
CA ALA A 67 15.10 -10.22 -6.90
C ALA A 67 15.82 -9.45 -8.01
N ALA A 68 17.12 -9.65 -8.19
CA ALA A 68 17.89 -9.01 -9.25
C ALA A 68 17.42 -9.42 -10.66
N LYS A 69 17.09 -10.72 -10.87
CA LYS A 69 16.54 -11.19 -12.15
C LYS A 69 15.14 -10.62 -12.41
N VAL A 70 14.30 -10.52 -11.38
CA VAL A 70 12.98 -9.87 -11.48
C VAL A 70 13.13 -8.40 -11.87
N ILE A 71 14.03 -7.66 -11.23
CA ILE A 71 14.31 -6.25 -11.55
C ILE A 71 14.81 -6.09 -12.99
N ALA A 72 15.73 -6.95 -13.43
CA ALA A 72 16.23 -6.93 -14.80
C ALA A 72 15.12 -7.16 -15.84
N ASP A 73 14.22 -8.12 -15.56
CA ASP A 73 13.07 -8.41 -16.42
C ASP A 73 12.05 -7.26 -16.46
N VAL A 74 11.79 -6.62 -15.29
CA VAL A 74 10.98 -5.39 -15.22
C VAL A 74 11.53 -4.30 -16.13
N ILE A 75 12.83 -4.00 -16.01
CA ILE A 75 13.46 -2.92 -16.79
C ILE A 75 13.40 -3.23 -18.28
N SER A 76 13.74 -4.46 -18.68
CA SER A 76 13.75 -4.88 -20.08
C SER A 76 12.36 -4.81 -20.72
N LYS A 77 11.35 -5.42 -20.08
CA LYS A 77 9.98 -5.45 -20.60
C LYS A 77 9.33 -4.07 -20.60
N ALA A 78 9.64 -3.25 -19.58
CA ALA A 78 9.18 -1.87 -19.55
C ALA A 78 9.76 -1.06 -20.71
N ASP A 79 11.04 -1.26 -21.05
CA ASP A 79 11.67 -0.56 -22.17
C ASP A 79 10.97 -0.85 -23.50
N ASP A 80 10.59 -2.12 -23.75
CA ASP A 80 9.87 -2.53 -24.94
C ASP A 80 8.50 -1.82 -25.05
N VAL A 81 7.73 -1.79 -23.95
CA VAL A 81 6.41 -1.11 -23.92
C VAL A 81 6.56 0.39 -24.07
N LEU A 82 7.56 1.01 -23.44
CA LEU A 82 7.85 2.44 -23.58
C LEU A 82 8.25 2.80 -25.02
N ALA A 83 8.98 1.91 -25.71
CA ALA A 83 9.32 2.08 -27.13
C ALA A 83 8.08 2.04 -28.04
N LEU A 84 7.15 1.14 -27.74
CA LEU A 84 5.91 0.95 -28.48
C LEU A 84 4.95 2.13 -28.25
N GLU A 85 4.66 2.43 -26.99
CA GLU A 85 3.61 3.39 -26.60
C GLU A 85 4.06 4.86 -26.69
N ARG A 86 5.35 5.14 -26.49
CA ARG A 86 5.94 6.50 -26.50
C ARG A 86 5.13 7.51 -25.69
N PRO A 87 4.87 7.25 -24.40
CA PRO A 87 4.10 8.17 -23.57
C PRO A 87 4.84 9.48 -23.35
N GLU A 88 4.08 10.57 -23.16
CA GLU A 88 4.60 11.90 -22.82
C GLU A 88 4.93 12.03 -21.32
N ALA A 89 4.38 11.14 -20.49
CA ALA A 89 4.68 11.04 -19.06
C ALA A 89 4.39 9.63 -18.55
N ILE A 90 5.07 9.27 -17.45
CA ILE A 90 4.83 8.02 -16.75
C ILE A 90 4.66 8.26 -15.25
N LEU A 91 3.69 7.57 -14.64
CA LEU A 91 3.41 7.56 -13.22
C LEU A 91 3.78 6.23 -12.60
N PHE A 92 4.50 6.28 -11.49
CA PHE A 92 4.76 5.15 -10.60
C PHE A 92 4.10 5.40 -9.25
N TYR A 93 3.71 4.33 -8.58
CA TYR A 93 3.20 4.39 -7.21
C TYR A 93 3.97 3.44 -6.30
N GLY A 94 4.34 3.94 -5.11
CA GLY A 94 4.98 3.11 -4.08
C GLY A 94 6.45 2.77 -4.39
N ASP A 95 6.86 1.57 -4.02
CA ASP A 95 8.28 1.24 -3.89
C ASP A 95 8.62 -0.24 -4.21
N THR A 96 7.72 -0.97 -4.87
CA THR A 96 7.98 -2.35 -5.25
C THR A 96 9.03 -2.44 -6.37
N ASN A 97 9.53 -3.64 -6.65
CA ASN A 97 10.50 -3.85 -7.74
C ASN A 97 9.97 -3.36 -9.10
N SER A 98 8.65 -3.35 -9.29
CA SER A 98 8.01 -2.83 -10.51
C SER A 98 8.37 -1.38 -10.80
N CYS A 99 8.58 -0.57 -9.77
CA CYS A 99 8.91 0.84 -9.90
C CYS A 99 10.31 1.08 -10.48
N LEU A 100 11.19 0.08 -10.48
CA LEU A 100 12.53 0.18 -11.08
C LEU A 100 12.50 0.26 -12.61
N ALA A 101 11.35 0.06 -13.24
CA ALA A 101 11.08 0.48 -14.63
C ALA A 101 11.36 1.97 -14.88
N VAL A 102 11.46 2.78 -13.82
CA VAL A 102 11.89 4.19 -13.88
C VAL A 102 13.21 4.38 -14.62
N ILE A 103 14.13 3.42 -14.51
CA ILE A 103 15.44 3.46 -15.20
C ILE A 103 15.22 3.50 -16.72
N ALA A 104 14.36 2.64 -17.27
CA ALA A 104 14.03 2.65 -18.69
C ALA A 104 13.34 3.96 -19.11
N ALA A 105 12.38 4.47 -18.31
CA ALA A 105 11.69 5.72 -18.58
C ALA A 105 12.66 6.92 -18.63
N LYS A 106 13.59 7.02 -17.68
CA LYS A 106 14.61 8.08 -17.66
C LYS A 106 15.57 7.99 -18.83
N ARG A 107 16.00 6.77 -19.22
CA ARG A 107 16.86 6.57 -20.40
C ARG A 107 16.17 7.04 -21.69
N ARG A 108 14.85 6.94 -21.77
CA ARG A 108 14.02 7.42 -22.89
C ARG A 108 13.62 8.89 -22.76
N LYS A 109 14.09 9.60 -21.74
CA LYS A 109 13.78 11.03 -21.47
C LYS A 109 12.27 11.30 -21.36
N ILE A 110 11.54 10.37 -20.75
CA ILE A 110 10.11 10.51 -20.45
C ILE A 110 9.99 11.19 -19.08
N PRO A 111 9.19 12.25 -18.93
CA PRO A 111 8.86 12.85 -17.63
C PRO A 111 8.29 11.81 -16.64
N VAL A 112 8.90 11.70 -15.46
CA VAL A 112 8.57 10.70 -14.44
C VAL A 112 7.93 11.37 -13.23
N PHE A 113 6.78 10.85 -12.81
CA PHE A 113 6.03 11.24 -11.63
C PHE A 113 5.98 10.08 -10.65
N HIS A 114 6.41 10.30 -9.42
CA HIS A 114 6.36 9.29 -8.37
C HIS A 114 5.34 9.67 -7.30
N LEU A 115 4.32 8.83 -7.12
CA LEU A 115 3.29 8.96 -6.10
C LEU A 115 3.66 8.10 -4.88
N GLU A 116 3.38 8.58 -3.69
CA GLU A 116 3.84 8.05 -2.40
C GLU A 116 5.35 8.23 -2.18
N ALA A 117 5.92 9.26 -2.82
CA ALA A 117 7.33 9.60 -2.73
C ALA A 117 7.76 10.02 -1.31
N GLY A 118 9.02 9.82 -0.99
CA GLY A 118 9.64 10.33 0.23
C GLY A 118 9.35 9.57 1.51
N ASN A 119 8.67 8.42 1.46
CA ASN A 119 8.52 7.56 2.62
C ASN A 119 9.89 6.96 3.02
N ARG A 120 10.18 6.92 4.34
CA ARG A 120 11.40 6.33 4.89
C ARG A 120 11.05 5.55 6.16
N CYS A 121 11.60 4.34 6.28
CA CYS A 121 11.63 3.60 7.53
C CYS A 121 13.01 3.58 8.18
N PHE A 122 14.05 4.04 7.45
CA PHE A 122 15.46 4.06 7.90
C PHE A 122 15.98 2.67 8.30
N ASP A 123 15.45 1.62 7.69
CA ASP A 123 15.83 0.23 7.91
C ASP A 123 16.13 -0.44 6.55
N GLU A 124 17.40 -0.60 6.24
CA GLU A 124 17.85 -1.18 4.97
C GLU A 124 17.63 -2.70 4.85
N ARG A 125 17.15 -3.36 5.92
CA ARG A 125 16.69 -4.75 5.84
C ARG A 125 15.36 -4.85 5.07
N VAL A 126 14.65 -3.73 4.93
CA VAL A 126 13.41 -3.63 4.15
C VAL A 126 13.77 -3.37 2.68
N PRO A 127 13.53 -4.31 1.74
CA PRO A 127 13.94 -4.17 0.33
C PRO A 127 13.35 -2.93 -0.34
N GLU A 128 12.16 -2.52 0.06
CA GLU A 128 11.48 -1.34 -0.44
C GLU A 128 12.21 -0.03 -0.09
N GLU A 129 13.02 0.00 0.98
CA GLU A 129 13.80 1.20 1.34
C GLU A 129 14.83 1.56 0.27
N LEU A 130 15.45 0.55 -0.35
CA LEU A 130 16.35 0.74 -1.48
C LEU A 130 15.58 1.25 -2.71
N ASN A 131 14.49 0.58 -3.06
CA ASN A 131 13.70 0.90 -4.24
C ASN A 131 13.17 2.33 -4.22
N ARG A 132 12.64 2.78 -3.05
CA ARG A 132 12.07 4.13 -2.92
C ARG A 132 13.12 5.22 -3.05
N LYS A 133 14.33 5.01 -2.50
CA LYS A 133 15.45 5.94 -2.68
C LYS A 133 15.81 6.08 -4.16
N VAL A 134 15.94 4.96 -4.90
CA VAL A 134 16.22 4.98 -6.34
C VAL A 134 15.11 5.71 -7.10
N LEU A 135 13.86 5.38 -6.83
CA LEU A 135 12.72 5.94 -7.54
C LEU A 135 12.58 7.45 -7.27
N ASP A 136 12.67 7.89 -6.00
CA ASP A 136 12.59 9.29 -5.61
C ASP A 136 13.65 10.15 -6.33
N HIS A 137 14.91 9.68 -6.36
CA HIS A 137 16.02 10.43 -6.97
C HIS A 137 16.02 10.39 -8.51
N LEU A 138 15.40 9.40 -9.13
CA LEU A 138 15.24 9.35 -10.58
C LEU A 138 13.97 10.06 -11.07
N SER A 139 12.99 10.28 -10.21
CA SER A 139 11.74 10.96 -10.60
C SER A 139 11.96 12.46 -10.81
N ASP A 140 11.25 13.02 -11.78
CA ASP A 140 11.29 14.45 -12.08
C ASP A 140 10.39 15.23 -11.13
N ILE A 141 9.25 14.65 -10.76
CA ILE A 141 8.26 15.22 -9.83
C ILE A 141 7.88 14.17 -8.79
N ASN A 142 8.11 14.52 -7.53
CA ASN A 142 7.78 13.67 -6.37
C ASN A 142 6.49 14.14 -5.73
N LEU A 143 5.47 13.26 -5.71
CA LEU A 143 4.15 13.51 -5.16
C LEU A 143 4.06 12.83 -3.79
N VAL A 144 4.26 13.62 -2.73
CA VAL A 144 4.35 13.11 -1.37
C VAL A 144 2.99 13.09 -0.66
N LEU A 145 2.80 12.12 0.24
CA LEU A 145 1.59 12.02 1.04
C LEU A 145 1.58 13.02 2.19
N SER A 146 2.73 13.16 2.88
CA SER A 146 2.80 13.92 4.14
C SER A 146 3.91 14.99 4.09
N GLU A 147 3.86 15.88 5.09
CA GLU A 147 4.92 16.87 5.29
C GLU A 147 6.23 16.22 5.76
N HIS A 148 6.16 15.08 6.46
CA HIS A 148 7.35 14.29 6.82
C HIS A 148 8.09 13.81 5.58
N ALA A 149 7.37 13.21 4.63
CA ALA A 149 7.94 12.73 3.37
C ALA A 149 8.60 13.88 2.57
N ARG A 150 7.95 15.06 2.53
CA ARG A 150 8.55 16.26 1.90
C ARG A 150 9.87 16.64 2.55
N ARG A 151 9.93 16.69 3.88
CA ARG A 151 11.14 17.05 4.62
C ARG A 151 12.28 16.07 4.39
N TYR A 152 11.99 14.77 4.32
CA TYR A 152 13.00 13.76 4.00
C TYR A 152 13.62 14.00 2.62
N LEU A 153 12.80 14.21 1.61
CA LEU A 153 13.30 14.47 0.25
C LEU A 153 14.13 15.75 0.15
N ILE A 154 13.72 16.82 0.83
CA ILE A 154 14.49 18.07 0.91
C ILE A 154 15.84 17.81 1.59
N ALA A 155 15.87 17.07 2.69
CA ALA A 155 17.10 16.72 3.41
C ALA A 155 18.04 15.84 2.58
N GLU A 156 17.51 15.02 1.66
CA GLU A 156 18.26 14.24 0.69
C GLU A 156 18.71 15.03 -0.54
N GLY A 157 18.45 16.33 -0.60
CA GLY A 157 18.90 17.22 -1.65
C GLY A 157 18.00 17.31 -2.88
N ILE A 158 16.77 16.78 -2.83
CA ILE A 158 15.80 16.94 -3.91
C ILE A 158 15.25 18.37 -3.89
N ARG A 159 15.16 18.98 -5.06
CA ARG A 159 14.75 20.38 -5.23
C ARG A 159 13.30 20.59 -4.76
N PRO A 160 13.06 21.53 -3.84
CA PRO A 160 11.73 21.71 -3.22
C PRO A 160 10.61 21.97 -4.23
N GLU A 161 10.86 22.65 -5.35
CA GLU A 161 9.87 22.95 -6.38
C GLU A 161 9.42 21.71 -7.18
N THR A 162 10.13 20.59 -7.06
CA THR A 162 9.76 19.31 -7.67
C THR A 162 9.04 18.36 -6.70
N ILE A 163 8.83 18.80 -5.46
CA ILE A 163 8.16 18.02 -4.43
C ILE A 163 6.78 18.62 -4.14
N ILE A 164 5.73 17.92 -4.52
CA ILE A 164 4.35 18.41 -4.39
C ILE A 164 3.56 17.52 -3.43
N LYS A 165 2.99 18.11 -2.39
CA LYS A 165 2.16 17.35 -1.44
C LYS A 165 0.76 17.16 -1.99
N THR A 166 0.40 15.90 -2.27
CA THR A 166 -0.94 15.52 -2.72
C THR A 166 -1.83 15.10 -1.56
N GLY A 167 -1.25 14.53 -0.52
CA GLY A 167 -1.96 13.81 0.52
C GLY A 167 -2.24 12.35 0.14
N SER A 168 -2.84 11.59 1.06
CA SER A 168 -3.13 10.17 0.86
C SER A 168 -4.27 9.94 -0.12
N HIS A 169 -4.12 8.91 -0.95
CA HIS A 169 -5.14 8.43 -1.88
C HIS A 169 -6.25 7.63 -1.19
N MET A 170 -5.98 7.09 0.01
CA MET A 170 -6.89 6.15 0.69
C MET A 170 -8.23 6.76 1.05
N GLY A 171 -8.30 8.05 1.42
CA GLY A 171 -9.56 8.71 1.73
C GLY A 171 -10.54 8.65 0.54
N GLU A 172 -10.09 9.02 -0.66
CA GLU A 172 -10.90 8.99 -1.88
C GLU A 172 -11.28 7.55 -2.29
N VAL A 173 -10.38 6.59 -2.08
CA VAL A 173 -10.66 5.16 -2.36
C VAL A 173 -11.74 4.62 -1.42
N LEU A 174 -11.62 4.87 -0.12
CA LEU A 174 -12.58 4.43 0.88
C LEU A 174 -13.95 5.06 0.68
N ASP A 175 -14.01 6.36 0.38
CA ASP A 175 -15.27 7.06 0.09
C ASP A 175 -15.98 6.50 -1.14
N HIS A 176 -15.21 6.21 -2.20
CA HIS A 176 -15.76 5.58 -3.40
C HIS A 176 -16.28 4.16 -3.14
N ALA A 177 -15.58 3.38 -2.32
CA ALA A 177 -15.93 2.01 -2.01
C ALA A 177 -17.00 1.89 -0.91
N ARG A 178 -17.32 2.97 -0.19
CA ARG A 178 -18.24 2.98 0.97
C ARG A 178 -19.54 2.20 0.74
N PRO A 179 -20.30 2.41 -0.36
CA PRO A 179 -21.55 1.66 -0.56
C PRO A 179 -21.34 0.14 -0.66
N LYS A 180 -20.25 -0.30 -1.28
CA LYS A 180 -19.92 -1.73 -1.40
C LYS A 180 -19.45 -2.31 -0.06
N ILE A 181 -18.68 -1.53 0.71
CA ILE A 181 -18.23 -1.91 2.05
C ILE A 181 -19.45 -2.08 2.99
N GLU A 182 -20.38 -1.14 2.97
CA GLU A 182 -21.60 -1.20 3.78
C GLU A 182 -22.48 -2.39 3.42
N ALA A 183 -22.59 -2.70 2.13
CA ALA A 183 -23.36 -3.83 1.61
C ALA A 183 -22.72 -5.21 1.82
N SER A 184 -21.44 -5.28 2.25
CA SER A 184 -20.75 -6.55 2.45
C SER A 184 -21.40 -7.38 3.55
N ASP A 185 -21.67 -8.65 3.23
CA ASP A 185 -22.22 -9.65 4.14
C ASP A 185 -21.15 -10.56 4.77
N VAL A 186 -19.88 -10.13 4.75
CA VAL A 186 -18.73 -10.93 5.18
C VAL A 186 -18.87 -11.45 6.61
N LEU A 187 -19.47 -10.70 7.55
CA LEU A 187 -19.70 -11.16 8.92
C LEU A 187 -20.60 -12.37 8.94
N ARG A 188 -21.70 -12.35 8.17
CA ARG A 188 -22.63 -13.46 8.05
C ARG A 188 -21.97 -14.70 7.44
N ARG A 189 -21.23 -14.52 6.34
CA ARG A 189 -20.50 -15.61 5.65
C ARG A 189 -19.43 -16.26 6.50
N THR A 190 -18.82 -15.49 7.41
CA THR A 190 -17.74 -15.97 8.28
C THR A 190 -18.20 -16.35 9.68
N GLY A 191 -19.48 -16.13 10.02
CA GLY A 191 -20.05 -16.40 11.34
C GLY A 191 -19.41 -15.55 12.44
N LEU A 192 -19.17 -14.25 12.15
CA LEU A 192 -18.56 -13.29 13.08
C LEU A 192 -19.60 -12.30 13.60
N GLU A 193 -19.44 -11.88 14.86
CA GLU A 193 -20.25 -10.86 15.51
C GLU A 193 -19.51 -9.55 15.61
N SER A 194 -20.17 -8.43 15.26
CA SER A 194 -19.58 -7.09 15.36
C SER A 194 -19.00 -6.79 16.76
N GLY A 195 -17.79 -6.31 16.80
CA GLY A 195 -17.08 -5.99 18.03
C GLY A 195 -16.54 -7.18 18.82
N ARG A 196 -16.66 -8.42 18.30
CA ARG A 196 -16.29 -9.64 19.02
C ARG A 196 -15.30 -10.53 18.27
N PHE A 197 -14.40 -9.94 17.51
CA PHE A 197 -13.31 -10.65 16.83
C PHE A 197 -12.15 -9.72 16.56
N PHE A 198 -10.97 -10.28 16.39
CA PHE A 198 -9.76 -9.60 15.93
C PHE A 198 -9.57 -9.81 14.44
N VAL A 199 -9.03 -8.80 13.75
CA VAL A 199 -8.54 -8.93 12.37
C VAL A 199 -7.02 -8.86 12.39
N VAL A 200 -6.37 -9.81 11.72
CA VAL A 200 -4.91 -9.86 11.62
C VAL A 200 -4.49 -9.93 10.16
N SER A 201 -3.51 -9.09 9.81
CA SER A 201 -2.79 -9.15 8.53
C SER A 201 -1.30 -9.11 8.77
N ALA A 202 -0.61 -10.22 8.47
CA ALA A 202 0.82 -10.37 8.64
C ALA A 202 1.41 -11.10 7.42
N HIS A 203 2.24 -10.39 6.64
CA HIS A 203 2.74 -10.89 5.35
C HIS A 203 4.11 -10.34 4.96
N ARG A 204 4.67 -9.41 5.74
CA ARG A 204 5.98 -8.84 5.44
C ARG A 204 7.12 -9.82 5.70
N GLU A 205 8.20 -9.69 4.93
CA GLU A 205 9.38 -10.56 5.04
C GLU A 205 9.93 -10.58 6.46
N GLU A 206 10.09 -9.40 7.05
CA GLU A 206 10.58 -9.22 8.41
C GLU A 206 9.67 -9.86 9.48
N THR A 207 8.41 -10.13 9.15
CA THR A 207 7.43 -10.73 10.09
C THR A 207 7.33 -12.24 9.95
N VAL A 208 7.41 -12.79 8.71
CA VAL A 208 7.01 -14.19 8.46
C VAL A 208 8.11 -15.07 7.86
N ASP A 209 9.23 -14.52 7.39
CA ASP A 209 10.22 -15.30 6.63
C ASP A 209 11.16 -16.13 7.50
N THR A 210 11.40 -15.74 8.75
CA THR A 210 12.19 -16.56 9.67
C THR A 210 11.31 -17.43 10.56
N PRO A 211 11.68 -18.69 10.84
CA PRO A 211 10.92 -19.58 11.70
C PRO A 211 10.64 -19.00 13.09
N GLU A 212 11.62 -18.28 13.66
CA GLU A 212 11.52 -17.65 14.97
C GLU A 212 10.42 -16.59 14.98
N ARG A 213 10.43 -15.65 14.02
CA ARG A 213 9.42 -14.58 13.92
C ARG A 213 8.04 -15.14 13.65
N LEU A 214 7.95 -16.22 12.86
CA LEU A 214 6.67 -16.88 12.59
C LEU A 214 6.11 -17.57 13.84
N ARG A 215 6.97 -18.20 14.68
CA ARG A 215 6.57 -18.73 15.99
C ARG A 215 6.13 -17.64 16.94
N ASP A 216 6.83 -16.50 16.98
CA ASP A 216 6.43 -15.34 17.76
C ASP A 216 5.06 -14.83 17.34
N LEU A 217 4.79 -14.76 16.04
CA LEU A 217 3.47 -14.40 15.53
C LEU A 217 2.40 -15.38 16.00
N VAL A 218 2.60 -16.69 15.81
CA VAL A 218 1.64 -17.72 16.23
C VAL A 218 1.43 -17.69 17.74
N GLY A 219 2.52 -17.56 18.53
CA GLY A 219 2.44 -17.42 19.98
C GLY A 219 1.62 -16.21 20.41
N THR A 220 1.81 -15.07 19.75
CA THR A 220 1.04 -13.85 19.98
C THR A 220 -0.45 -14.04 19.64
N LEU A 221 -0.78 -14.68 18.51
CA LEU A 221 -2.17 -14.97 18.16
C LEU A 221 -2.87 -15.86 19.21
N ARG A 222 -2.16 -16.89 19.71
CA ARG A 222 -2.68 -17.77 20.79
C ARG A 222 -2.90 -16.98 22.09
N ALA A 223 -2.00 -16.08 22.45
CA ALA A 223 -2.15 -15.25 23.63
C ALA A 223 -3.33 -14.29 23.52
N VAL A 224 -3.51 -13.65 22.36
CA VAL A 224 -4.68 -12.81 22.07
C VAL A 224 -5.98 -13.62 22.18
N ALA A 225 -6.05 -14.79 21.54
CA ALA A 225 -7.22 -15.66 21.62
C ALA A 225 -7.54 -16.09 23.06
N ALA A 226 -6.52 -16.45 23.84
CA ALA A 226 -6.66 -16.87 25.23
C ALA A 226 -7.16 -15.74 26.15
N GLU A 227 -6.63 -14.52 26.02
CA GLU A 227 -6.97 -13.40 26.86
C GLU A 227 -8.38 -12.89 26.64
N TRP A 228 -8.77 -12.66 25.37
CA TRP A 228 -10.10 -12.09 25.07
C TRP A 228 -11.16 -13.12 24.79
N ARG A 229 -10.82 -14.38 24.59
CA ARG A 229 -11.74 -15.47 24.21
C ARG A 229 -12.63 -15.11 23.02
N MET A 230 -12.03 -14.46 22.03
CA MET A 230 -12.67 -14.02 20.79
C MET A 230 -11.97 -14.64 19.57
N PRO A 231 -12.70 -14.84 18.45
CA PRO A 231 -12.09 -15.25 17.20
C PRO A 231 -10.97 -14.29 16.75
N VAL A 232 -9.85 -14.85 16.31
CA VAL A 232 -8.73 -14.14 15.69
C VAL A 232 -8.70 -14.54 14.22
N VAL A 233 -9.18 -13.63 13.36
CA VAL A 233 -9.32 -13.86 11.92
C VAL A 233 -8.07 -13.36 11.22
N VAL A 234 -7.27 -14.26 10.67
CA VAL A 234 -6.06 -13.96 9.94
C VAL A 234 -6.35 -13.96 8.44
N SER A 235 -6.25 -12.80 7.80
CA SER A 235 -6.27 -12.69 6.33
C SER A 235 -4.92 -13.19 5.82
N THR A 236 -4.87 -14.46 5.40
CA THR A 236 -3.61 -15.18 5.21
C THR A 236 -3.10 -15.03 3.80
N HIS A 237 -2.07 -14.19 3.64
CA HIS A 237 -1.39 -14.05 2.35
C HIS A 237 -0.73 -15.39 1.92
N PRO A 238 -0.63 -15.72 0.61
CA PRO A 238 -0.01 -16.93 0.13
C PRO A 238 1.41 -17.18 0.67
N ARG A 239 2.22 -16.12 0.83
CA ARG A 239 3.55 -16.20 1.47
C ARG A 239 3.44 -16.75 2.90
N THR A 240 2.60 -16.15 3.72
CA THR A 240 2.39 -16.54 5.12
C THR A 240 1.89 -17.98 5.21
N ARG A 241 0.97 -18.38 4.33
CA ARG A 241 0.47 -19.76 4.27
C ARG A 241 1.60 -20.75 3.99
N LYS A 242 2.41 -20.50 2.95
CA LYS A 242 3.56 -21.34 2.63
C LYS A 242 4.57 -21.46 3.79
N ARG A 243 4.79 -20.37 4.52
CA ARG A 243 5.70 -20.37 5.68
C ARG A 243 5.13 -21.16 6.85
N LEU A 244 3.83 -21.02 7.12
CA LEU A 244 3.14 -21.83 8.16
C LEU A 244 3.18 -23.32 7.82
N GLU A 245 2.91 -23.69 6.58
CA GLU A 245 3.02 -25.08 6.12
C GLU A 245 4.43 -25.64 6.25
N ALA A 246 5.45 -24.85 5.87
CA ALA A 246 6.85 -25.22 5.98
C ALA A 246 7.34 -25.33 7.43
N LEU A 247 6.71 -24.61 8.38
CA LEU A 247 7.03 -24.69 9.80
C LEU A 247 6.65 -26.07 10.38
N GLY A 248 5.64 -26.74 9.80
CA GLY A 248 5.20 -28.07 10.23
C GLY A 248 4.55 -28.12 11.62
N GLU A 249 4.26 -26.98 12.21
CA GLU A 249 3.66 -26.86 13.54
C GLU A 249 2.19 -26.44 13.39
N PRO A 250 1.22 -27.37 13.55
CA PRO A 250 -0.20 -27.04 13.39
C PRO A 250 -0.65 -26.04 14.47
N VAL A 251 -1.42 -25.06 14.05
CA VAL A 251 -2.05 -24.10 14.97
C VAL A 251 -3.45 -24.63 15.31
N GLU A 252 -3.50 -25.54 16.28
CA GLU A 252 -4.73 -26.17 16.74
C GLU A 252 -5.42 -25.30 17.82
N ASP A 253 -6.02 -24.18 17.39
CA ASP A 253 -6.83 -23.35 18.25
C ASP A 253 -8.13 -22.98 17.50
N PRO A 254 -9.32 -23.37 17.99
CA PRO A 254 -10.58 -23.11 17.29
C PRO A 254 -10.91 -21.61 17.15
N LEU A 255 -10.29 -20.76 17.95
CA LEU A 255 -10.47 -19.32 17.87
C LEU A 255 -9.56 -18.69 16.79
N ILE A 256 -8.46 -19.33 16.37
CA ILE A 256 -7.56 -18.80 15.36
C ILE A 256 -7.96 -19.32 13.98
N ARG A 257 -8.43 -18.42 13.11
CA ARG A 257 -8.98 -18.78 11.80
C ARG A 257 -8.10 -18.21 10.69
N PHE A 258 -7.25 -19.05 10.09
CA PHE A 258 -6.45 -18.69 8.90
C PHE A 258 -7.33 -18.78 7.66
N MET A 259 -7.80 -17.63 7.18
CA MET A 259 -8.71 -17.53 6.04
C MET A 259 -7.94 -17.15 4.75
N ALA A 260 -8.52 -17.47 3.60
CA ALA A 260 -8.01 -16.93 2.33
C ALA A 260 -8.05 -15.40 2.35
N PRO A 261 -7.18 -14.71 1.59
CA PRO A 261 -7.21 -13.25 1.51
C PRO A 261 -8.59 -12.74 1.12
N PHE A 262 -9.09 -11.76 1.85
CA PHE A 262 -10.36 -11.11 1.53
C PHE A 262 -10.20 -10.11 0.38
N GLY A 263 -11.26 -9.86 -0.36
CA GLY A 263 -11.38 -8.71 -1.24
C GLY A 263 -11.36 -7.39 -0.46
N PHE A 264 -11.13 -6.28 -1.15
CA PHE A 264 -10.97 -4.97 -0.52
C PHE A 264 -12.17 -4.58 0.35
N ASN A 265 -13.38 -4.68 -0.21
CA ASN A 265 -14.61 -4.27 0.48
C ASN A 265 -14.89 -5.13 1.73
N ASP A 266 -14.72 -6.44 1.63
CA ASP A 266 -14.87 -7.37 2.74
C ASP A 266 -13.83 -7.13 3.84
N TYR A 267 -12.57 -6.89 3.44
CA TYR A 267 -11.51 -6.63 4.41
C TYR A 267 -11.74 -5.35 5.20
N VAL A 268 -12.11 -4.26 4.52
CA VAL A 268 -12.44 -2.99 5.20
C VAL A 268 -13.68 -3.15 6.09
N LYS A 269 -14.69 -3.92 5.64
CA LYS A 269 -15.86 -4.23 6.49
C LYS A 269 -15.45 -4.97 7.76
N LEU A 270 -14.59 -5.98 7.66
CA LEU A 270 -14.06 -6.70 8.82
C LEU A 270 -13.28 -5.75 9.76
N GLN A 271 -12.46 -4.84 9.23
CA GLN A 271 -11.75 -3.86 10.04
C GLN A 271 -12.72 -2.96 10.83
N LEU A 272 -13.76 -2.42 10.18
CA LEU A 272 -14.77 -1.58 10.78
C LEU A 272 -15.54 -2.27 11.91
N GLU A 273 -15.76 -3.56 11.78
CA GLU A 273 -16.54 -4.35 12.72
C GLU A 273 -15.71 -5.12 13.76
N SER A 274 -14.37 -5.11 13.64
CA SER A 274 -13.48 -5.84 14.55
C SER A 274 -13.39 -5.20 15.94
N PHE A 275 -13.03 -5.98 16.95
CA PHE A 275 -12.68 -5.48 18.27
C PHE A 275 -11.37 -4.72 18.26
N CYS A 276 -10.35 -5.25 17.57
CA CYS A 276 -9.05 -4.60 17.35
C CYS A 276 -8.36 -5.23 16.13
N ILE A 277 -7.47 -4.46 15.50
CA ILE A 277 -6.72 -4.87 14.32
C ILE A 277 -5.23 -4.98 14.67
N LEU A 278 -4.60 -6.08 14.23
CA LEU A 278 -3.16 -6.30 14.29
C LEU A 278 -2.63 -6.37 12.86
N SER A 279 -1.70 -5.50 12.48
CA SER A 279 -1.22 -5.50 11.09
C SER A 279 0.26 -5.11 10.99
N ASP A 280 0.95 -5.71 10.00
CA ASP A 280 2.27 -5.28 9.54
C ASP A 280 2.21 -4.44 8.26
N SER A 281 1.01 -4.17 7.74
CA SER A 281 0.82 -3.34 6.55
C SER A 281 1.07 -1.86 6.85
N GLY A 282 1.74 -1.14 5.93
CA GLY A 282 1.88 0.31 6.04
C GLY A 282 0.56 1.08 5.93
N THR A 283 -0.45 0.50 5.25
CA THR A 283 -1.77 1.15 5.07
C THR A 283 -2.61 1.20 6.35
N ILE A 284 -2.30 0.37 7.35
CA ILE A 284 -3.09 0.37 8.60
C ILE A 284 -3.10 1.73 9.28
N THR A 285 -2.02 2.51 9.19
CA THR A 285 -1.97 3.86 9.74
C THR A 285 -2.97 4.79 9.06
N GLU A 286 -3.06 4.72 7.73
CA GLU A 286 -4.02 5.51 6.95
C GLU A 286 -5.46 5.07 7.24
N GLU A 287 -5.71 3.76 7.19
CA GLU A 287 -7.02 3.15 7.45
C GLU A 287 -7.50 3.43 8.88
N ALA A 288 -6.64 3.23 9.88
CA ALA A 288 -6.99 3.49 11.27
C ALA A 288 -7.31 4.96 11.53
N SER A 289 -6.55 5.88 10.91
CA SER A 289 -6.84 7.31 11.00
C SER A 289 -8.16 7.67 10.31
N LEU A 290 -8.34 7.25 9.05
CA LEU A 290 -9.52 7.62 8.24
C LEU A 290 -10.81 7.03 8.80
N LEU A 291 -10.78 5.77 9.20
CA LEU A 291 -11.96 5.00 9.62
C LEU A 291 -12.19 4.97 11.14
N ASN A 292 -11.33 5.63 11.92
CA ASN A 292 -11.36 5.60 13.39
C ASN A 292 -11.34 4.16 13.94
N LEU A 293 -10.27 3.41 13.64
CA LEU A 293 -10.16 2.00 14.02
C LEU A 293 -9.23 1.80 15.22
N PRO A 294 -9.57 0.89 16.15
CA PRO A 294 -8.63 0.44 17.18
C PRO A 294 -7.60 -0.50 16.54
N ALA A 295 -6.36 -0.03 16.38
CA ALA A 295 -5.33 -0.78 15.67
C ALA A 295 -3.97 -0.72 16.37
N VAL A 296 -3.20 -1.80 16.22
CA VAL A 296 -1.78 -1.87 16.58
C VAL A 296 -0.97 -2.34 15.37
N THR A 297 0.22 -1.80 15.21
CA THR A 297 1.16 -2.34 14.22
C THR A 297 2.19 -3.22 14.89
N ILE A 298 2.31 -4.45 14.37
CA ILE A 298 3.22 -5.49 14.87
C ILE A 298 4.62 -5.42 14.23
N ARG A 299 4.99 -4.25 13.71
CA ARG A 299 6.31 -3.96 13.13
C ARG A 299 7.25 -3.35 14.16
N ASP A 300 8.54 -3.47 13.88
CA ASP A 300 9.61 -2.82 14.65
C ASP A 300 9.99 -1.45 14.04
N ALA A 301 9.59 -1.17 12.80
CA ALA A 301 9.79 0.10 12.09
C ALA A 301 8.59 0.39 11.18
N HIS A 302 8.35 1.67 10.86
CA HIS A 302 7.23 2.09 9.99
C HIS A 302 7.58 3.29 9.13
N GLU A 303 6.80 3.51 8.06
CA GLU A 303 6.98 4.58 7.09
C GLU A 303 5.97 5.74 7.23
N ARG A 304 5.17 5.76 8.32
CA ARG A 304 4.06 6.72 8.50
C ARG A 304 4.16 7.50 9.82
N PRO A 305 5.22 8.32 9.98
CA PRO A 305 5.42 9.07 11.23
C PRO A 305 4.27 10.05 11.55
N GLU A 306 3.58 10.56 10.54
CA GLU A 306 2.42 11.44 10.69
C GLU A 306 1.27 10.79 11.47
N GLY A 307 1.12 9.48 11.41
CA GLY A 307 0.16 8.74 12.23
C GLY A 307 0.57 8.66 13.68
N MET A 308 1.87 8.59 13.95
CA MET A 308 2.41 8.60 15.32
C MET A 308 2.27 9.98 15.96
N ASP A 309 2.46 11.06 15.19
CA ASP A 309 2.30 12.44 15.70
C ASP A 309 0.92 12.69 16.31
N VAL A 310 -0.11 12.02 15.83
CA VAL A 310 -1.48 12.17 16.32
C VAL A 310 -1.98 11.00 17.17
N GLY A 311 -1.14 9.97 17.40
CA GLY A 311 -1.50 8.83 18.23
C GLY A 311 -2.50 7.86 17.57
N THR A 312 -2.48 7.74 16.24
CA THR A 312 -3.44 6.91 15.47
C THR A 312 -3.44 5.44 15.91
N LEU A 313 -2.26 4.88 16.21
CA LEU A 313 -2.08 3.49 16.61
C LEU A 313 -0.82 3.33 17.47
N ILE A 314 -0.62 2.14 18.04
CA ILE A 314 0.60 1.79 18.78
C ILE A 314 1.46 0.87 17.92
N MET A 315 2.76 1.19 17.79
CA MET A 315 3.77 0.29 17.22
C MET A 315 4.35 -0.56 18.36
N CYS A 316 4.11 -1.86 18.34
CA CYS A 316 4.43 -2.75 19.47
C CYS A 316 5.40 -3.90 19.13
N GLY A 317 5.78 -4.06 17.85
CA GLY A 317 6.56 -5.23 17.45
C GLY A 317 5.78 -6.54 17.62
N LEU A 318 6.49 -7.68 17.71
CA LEU A 318 5.89 -9.02 17.80
C LEU A 318 6.00 -9.69 19.18
N LYS A 319 6.62 -9.03 20.16
CA LYS A 319 6.71 -9.61 21.50
C LYS A 319 5.34 -9.67 22.15
N GLN A 320 4.92 -10.88 22.55
CA GLN A 320 3.60 -11.17 23.07
C GLN A 320 3.12 -10.17 24.14
N GLU A 321 3.90 -9.92 25.18
CA GLU A 321 3.52 -8.99 26.27
C GLU A 321 3.26 -7.57 25.73
N GLN A 322 4.14 -7.08 24.84
CA GLN A 322 4.02 -5.74 24.27
C GLN A 322 2.75 -5.62 23.40
N VAL A 323 2.43 -6.67 22.64
CA VAL A 323 1.20 -6.68 21.82
C VAL A 323 -0.05 -6.68 22.70
N LEU A 324 -0.08 -7.52 23.74
CA LEU A 324 -1.23 -7.58 24.68
C LEU A 324 -1.43 -6.23 25.37
N ASP A 325 -0.35 -5.61 25.86
CA ASP A 325 -0.43 -4.29 26.50
C ASP A 325 -0.90 -3.21 25.52
N ALA A 326 -0.38 -3.20 24.30
CA ALA A 326 -0.81 -2.26 23.27
C ALA A 326 -2.32 -2.41 22.95
N ILE A 327 -2.80 -3.64 22.81
CA ILE A 327 -4.23 -3.91 22.58
C ILE A 327 -5.08 -3.40 23.74
N ARG A 328 -4.68 -3.68 24.99
CA ARG A 328 -5.40 -3.20 26.18
C ARG A 328 -5.51 -1.67 26.21
N VAL A 329 -4.43 -0.97 25.86
CA VAL A 329 -4.41 0.50 25.83
C VAL A 329 -5.30 1.02 24.71
N VAL A 330 -5.07 0.55 23.47
CA VAL A 330 -5.81 1.03 22.30
C VAL A 330 -7.31 0.82 22.46
N THR A 331 -7.73 -0.38 22.94
CA THR A 331 -9.17 -0.70 23.08
C THR A 331 -9.84 0.03 24.22
N ARG A 332 -9.11 0.38 25.30
CA ARG A 332 -9.65 1.20 26.40
C ARG A 332 -9.81 2.66 26.03
N GLN A 333 -8.93 3.18 25.18
CA GLN A 333 -8.95 4.57 24.73
C GLN A 333 -9.87 4.79 23.53
N HIS A 334 -10.25 3.73 22.83
CA HIS A 334 -11.06 3.84 21.61
C HIS A 334 -12.53 4.04 21.92
N ASP A 335 -13.15 5.02 21.23
CA ASP A 335 -14.60 5.18 21.17
C ASP A 335 -15.05 5.11 19.70
N ARG A 336 -15.93 4.17 19.38
CA ARG A 336 -16.48 4.00 18.03
C ARG A 336 -17.38 5.16 17.60
N ARG A 337 -17.97 5.88 18.55
CA ARG A 337 -18.93 6.97 18.30
C ARG A 337 -18.26 8.32 18.16
N GLN A 338 -17.15 8.51 18.87
CA GLN A 338 -16.42 9.76 18.91
C GLN A 338 -14.93 9.52 18.74
N ARG A 339 -14.28 10.27 17.85
CA ARG A 339 -12.82 10.23 17.73
C ARG A 339 -12.15 10.77 19.00
N VAL A 340 -11.27 9.99 19.56
CA VAL A 340 -10.43 10.38 20.68
C VAL A 340 -9.21 11.17 20.19
N PHE A 341 -8.63 10.72 19.07
CA PHE A 341 -7.48 11.37 18.45
C PHE A 341 -7.88 12.06 17.15
N PRO A 342 -7.23 13.19 16.79
CA PRO A 342 -7.55 13.89 15.55
C PRO A 342 -7.20 13.02 14.33
N LEU A 343 -7.90 13.28 13.25
CA LEU A 343 -7.58 12.72 11.95
C LEU A 343 -6.22 13.28 11.46
N VAL A 344 -5.39 12.44 10.88
CA VAL A 344 -4.17 12.90 10.20
C VAL A 344 -4.56 13.81 9.04
N LYS A 345 -4.18 15.08 9.11
CA LYS A 345 -4.60 16.09 8.12
C LYS A 345 -4.16 15.77 6.69
N ASP A 346 -3.06 15.07 6.55
CA ASP A 346 -2.52 14.68 5.24
C ASP A 346 -3.29 13.49 4.60
N TYR A 347 -4.23 12.88 5.33
CA TYR A 347 -5.04 11.77 4.82
C TYR A 347 -6.44 12.20 4.37
N ASP A 348 -6.97 13.29 4.93
CA ASP A 348 -8.28 13.86 4.56
C ASP A 348 -8.11 15.15 3.74
N VAL A 349 -7.80 14.98 2.47
CA VAL A 349 -7.42 16.09 1.56
C VAL A 349 -8.33 16.22 0.33
N GLY A 350 -9.45 15.52 0.33
CA GLY A 350 -10.41 15.53 -0.77
C GLY A 350 -9.93 14.77 -2.02
N PRO A 351 -10.35 15.13 -3.22
CA PRO A 351 -10.14 14.35 -4.44
C PRO A 351 -8.69 14.44 -4.94
N VAL A 352 -7.84 13.54 -4.44
CA VAL A 352 -6.43 13.45 -4.82
C VAL A 352 -6.26 13.11 -6.29
N SER A 353 -7.13 12.26 -6.85
CA SER A 353 -7.09 11.87 -8.26
C SER A 353 -7.11 13.07 -9.21
N LYS A 354 -8.02 14.03 -8.97
CA LYS A 354 -8.12 15.26 -9.77
C LYS A 354 -6.89 16.16 -9.62
N LYS A 355 -6.34 16.22 -8.40
CA LYS A 355 -5.11 16.96 -8.11
C LYS A 355 -3.93 16.38 -8.87
N VAL A 356 -3.76 15.05 -8.85
CA VAL A 356 -2.69 14.34 -9.56
C VAL A 356 -2.74 14.63 -11.05
N VAL A 357 -3.90 14.49 -11.69
CA VAL A 357 -4.05 14.76 -13.14
C VAL A 357 -3.66 16.20 -13.49
N ARG A 358 -4.07 17.19 -12.69
CA ARG A 358 -3.67 18.59 -12.89
C ARG A 358 -2.16 18.79 -12.77
N ILE A 359 -1.53 18.16 -11.78
CA ILE A 359 -0.08 18.24 -11.59
C ILE A 359 0.64 17.62 -12.79
N VAL A 360 0.25 16.42 -13.21
CA VAL A 360 0.85 15.75 -14.35
C VAL A 360 0.80 16.62 -15.60
N LEU A 361 -0.38 17.13 -15.94
CA LEU A 361 -0.57 17.98 -17.12
C LEU A 361 0.20 19.31 -17.02
N SER A 362 0.37 19.87 -15.82
CA SER A 362 1.13 21.10 -15.61
C SER A 362 2.65 20.92 -15.75
N TYR A 363 3.15 19.73 -15.36
CA TYR A 363 4.60 19.53 -15.23
C TYR A 363 5.25 18.77 -16.38
N ILE A 364 4.50 18.17 -17.31
CA ILE A 364 5.08 17.48 -18.50
C ILE A 364 6.03 18.45 -19.26
N ASP A 365 5.50 19.60 -19.69
CA ASP A 365 6.29 20.56 -20.47
C ASP A 365 7.35 21.27 -19.60
N TYR A 366 7.06 21.50 -18.31
CA TYR A 366 8.06 22.00 -17.37
C TYR A 366 9.28 21.06 -17.31
N VAL A 367 9.09 19.76 -17.14
CA VAL A 367 10.19 18.78 -17.13
C VAL A 367 10.92 18.75 -18.46
N ASN A 368 10.19 18.74 -19.58
CA ASN A 368 10.80 18.75 -20.90
C ASN A 368 11.69 19.97 -21.11
N ARG A 369 11.28 21.17 -20.70
CA ARG A 369 12.10 22.40 -20.80
C ARG A 369 13.24 22.43 -19.80
N THR A 370 13.02 22.09 -18.54
CA THR A 370 14.00 22.31 -17.47
C THR A 370 15.00 21.17 -17.31
N VAL A 371 14.57 19.93 -17.51
CA VAL A 371 15.42 18.73 -17.35
C VAL A 371 15.99 18.30 -18.70
N TRP A 372 15.14 18.12 -19.70
CA TRP A 372 15.54 17.57 -20.99
C TRP A 372 15.98 18.62 -22.03
N ARG A 373 15.84 19.93 -21.71
CA ARG A 373 16.23 21.05 -22.57
C ARG A 373 15.65 20.95 -24.01
N ARG A 374 14.42 20.45 -24.14
CA ARG A 374 13.70 20.39 -25.42
C ARG A 374 13.22 21.79 -25.79
N ALA A 375 13.61 22.26 -27.00
CA ALA A 375 13.31 23.61 -27.44
C ALA A 375 11.82 23.84 -27.74
N ASP A 376 11.12 22.77 -28.14
CA ASP A 376 9.72 22.81 -28.63
C ASP A 376 8.70 22.37 -27.56
N ALA A 377 9.08 22.35 -26.29
CA ALA A 377 8.21 21.92 -25.19
C ALA A 377 7.66 23.08 -24.34
#